data_ace1c524843afb23845e1ace3b80a389
#
_entry.id   ace1c524843afb23845e1ace3b80a389
#
_cell.length_a   1.000
_cell.length_b   1.000
_cell.length_c   1.000
_cell.angle_alpha   90.00
_cell.angle_beta   90.00
_cell.angle_gamma   90.00
#
_symmetry.space_group_name_H-M   'P 1'
#
loop_
_entity.id
_entity.type
_entity.pdbx_description
1 polymer ?
#
loop_
_entity_poly.entity_id
_entity_poly.type
_entity_poly.pdbx_seq_one_letter_code
_entity_poly.pdbx_strand_id
1 'polypeptide(L)'
;DYMFFGKNLGILTAGLRYENGLYFSPKQIFINLAVLLAAGAVLYLLTVYVKKHLHEVLVIAAVALVAMSAVNIVGIRSSVNEVKNQSESTQTETPQFTLSKTGQNVVVLMMDRGMAAYIPYIFNEKPELQKQFSGFTNYANTISFGGSTIFGSPAIFGGYEYTPLEMNNRSSESLGSKHNEALRVMPVLFEQNGYDVTVCDPTYAGYQWIPDLSIYDDYPDIHTYITKGKFTDTRSKKELIEDNSRNFFCYALMKTMPLFLHSPLYNGGDYNHASVAEDGSTTAAGQKVTGLYTSTGLYSAFMEPYNVLQNLTQITKVTKDSRN
;
A
#
# COMPACT_ATOMS: atom_id res chain seq x y z
N ASP A 1 -20.98 9.47 6.78
CA ASP A 1 -19.78 9.85 7.53
C ASP A 1 -18.59 10.04 6.60
N TYR A 2 -18.24 9.07 5.78
CA TYR A 2 -17.13 9.15 4.83
C TYR A 2 -17.25 10.32 3.84
N MET A 3 -18.47 10.64 3.39
CA MET A 3 -18.72 11.77 2.49
C MET A 3 -18.36 13.13 3.11
N PHE A 4 -18.43 13.25 4.44
CA PHE A 4 -18.21 14.51 5.14
C PHE A 4 -16.82 14.61 5.79
N PHE A 5 -16.25 13.51 6.25
CA PHE A 5 -15.08 13.52 7.13
C PHE A 5 -13.90 12.66 6.63
N GLY A 6 -14.07 11.86 5.57
CA GLY A 6 -13.09 10.85 5.16
C GLY A 6 -12.06 11.28 4.12
N LYS A 7 -11.92 12.57 3.82
CA LYS A 7 -11.16 13.00 2.63
C LYS A 7 -9.63 13.01 2.75
N ASN A 8 -9.07 12.88 3.96
CA ASN A 8 -7.63 13.09 4.20
C ASN A 8 -6.96 11.94 4.97
N LEU A 9 -7.42 10.72 4.78
CA LEU A 9 -6.88 9.55 5.52
C LEU A 9 -5.64 8.94 4.86
N GLY A 10 -5.16 9.50 3.76
CA GLY A 10 -4.07 8.93 2.98
C GLY A 10 -4.50 7.70 2.18
N ILE A 11 -3.51 6.95 1.70
CA ILE A 11 -3.74 5.74 0.94
C ILE A 11 -4.15 4.61 1.87
N LEU A 12 -5.11 3.82 1.43
CA LEU A 12 -5.52 2.60 2.12
C LEU A 12 -4.61 1.45 1.65
N THR A 13 -3.85 0.87 2.57
CA THR A 13 -2.97 -0.27 2.29
C THR A 13 -3.76 -1.54 1.96
N ALA A 14 -3.10 -2.56 1.41
CA ALA A 14 -3.72 -3.87 1.16
C ALA A 14 -4.26 -4.55 2.43
N GLY A 15 -3.69 -4.23 3.61
CA GLY A 15 -4.21 -4.65 4.92
C GLY A 15 -5.32 -3.77 5.49
N LEU A 16 -5.91 -2.89 4.66
CA LEU A 16 -6.95 -1.92 5.04
C LEU A 16 -6.50 -0.92 6.13
N ARG A 17 -5.23 -0.60 6.16
CA ARG A 17 -4.67 0.41 7.06
C ARG A 17 -4.53 1.74 6.34
N TYR A 18 -4.98 2.81 6.98
CA TYR A 18 -4.75 4.17 6.49
C TYR A 18 -3.34 4.63 6.83
N GLU A 19 -2.64 5.16 5.86
CA GLU A 19 -1.26 5.62 6.01
C GLU A 19 -1.12 6.72 7.07
N ASN A 20 -2.03 7.67 7.07
CA ASN A 20 -2.07 8.77 8.04
C ASN A 20 -2.83 8.41 9.33
N GLY A 21 -3.23 7.15 9.49
CA GLY A 21 -4.07 6.72 10.61
C GLY A 21 -5.52 7.23 10.51
N LEU A 22 -6.31 6.88 11.50
CA LEU A 22 -7.71 7.29 11.60
C LEU A 22 -7.89 8.21 12.80
N TYR A 23 -8.05 9.50 12.55
CA TYR A 23 -8.26 10.48 13.60
C TYR A 23 -9.44 11.40 13.27
N PHE A 24 -10.36 11.56 14.21
CA PHE A 24 -11.46 12.50 14.14
C PHE A 24 -11.41 13.47 15.31
N SER A 25 -11.60 14.75 15.01
CA SER A 25 -11.68 15.75 16.06
C SER A 25 -12.98 15.62 16.87
N PRO A 26 -12.99 16.05 18.15
CA PRO A 26 -14.21 16.06 18.95
C PRO A 26 -15.37 16.82 18.29
N LYS A 27 -15.08 17.89 17.55
CA LYS A 27 -16.07 18.66 16.79
C LYS A 27 -16.75 17.79 15.70
N GLN A 28 -15.99 16.98 14.97
CA GLN A 28 -16.53 16.08 13.94
C GLN A 28 -17.42 15.01 14.57
N ILE A 29 -17.00 14.43 15.69
CA ILE A 29 -17.80 13.44 16.45
C ILE A 29 -19.10 14.05 16.92
N PHE A 30 -19.06 15.28 17.46
CA PHE A 30 -20.27 15.97 17.91
C PHE A 30 -21.24 16.28 16.76
N ILE A 31 -20.74 16.79 15.65
CA ILE A 31 -21.58 17.05 14.45
C ILE A 31 -22.23 15.75 13.95
N ASN A 32 -21.47 14.66 13.89
CA ASN A 32 -21.99 13.35 13.49
C ASN A 32 -23.12 12.87 14.42
N LEU A 33 -22.90 12.99 15.72
CA LEU A 33 -23.91 12.60 16.73
C LEU A 33 -25.18 13.46 16.61
N ALA A 34 -25.03 14.78 16.40
CA ALA A 34 -26.15 15.69 16.21
C ALA A 34 -26.97 15.34 14.95
N VAL A 35 -26.29 15.00 13.85
CA VAL A 35 -26.95 14.55 12.61
C VAL A 35 -27.68 13.24 12.81
N LEU A 36 -27.10 12.28 13.53
CA LEU A 36 -27.77 11.01 13.85
C LEU A 36 -29.02 11.21 14.70
N LEU A 37 -28.95 12.07 15.72
CA LEU A 37 -30.09 12.41 16.56
C LEU A 37 -31.18 13.11 15.76
N ALA A 38 -30.81 14.05 14.87
CA ALA A 38 -31.75 14.74 14.00
C ALA A 38 -32.44 13.75 13.03
N ALA A 39 -31.67 12.84 12.42
CA ALA A 39 -32.23 11.80 11.55
C ALA A 39 -33.17 10.87 12.33
N GLY A 40 -32.80 10.47 13.54
CA GLY A 40 -33.67 9.68 14.43
C GLY A 40 -34.97 10.41 14.78
N ALA A 41 -34.88 11.70 15.09
CA ALA A 41 -36.08 12.52 15.36
C ALA A 41 -36.99 12.63 14.14
N VAL A 42 -36.42 12.85 12.94
CA VAL A 42 -37.20 12.87 11.68
C VAL A 42 -37.87 11.53 11.44
N LEU A 43 -37.17 10.42 11.61
CA LEU A 43 -37.76 9.08 11.47
C LEU A 43 -38.88 8.86 12.50
N TYR A 44 -38.71 9.28 13.73
CA TYR A 44 -39.73 9.19 14.76
C TYR A 44 -40.96 10.02 14.39
N LEU A 45 -40.79 11.28 13.94
CA LEU A 45 -41.88 12.12 13.48
C LEU A 45 -42.61 11.50 12.28
N LEU A 46 -41.89 10.94 11.31
CA LEU A 46 -42.48 10.21 10.20
C LEU A 46 -43.33 9.02 10.66
N THR A 47 -42.87 8.26 11.66
CA THR A 47 -43.67 7.14 12.19
C THR A 47 -44.93 7.59 12.91
N VAL A 48 -44.91 8.77 13.55
CA VAL A 48 -46.07 9.30 14.28
C VAL A 48 -47.09 9.96 13.33
N TYR A 49 -46.61 10.84 12.44
CA TYR A 49 -47.51 11.68 11.62
C TYR A 49 -47.86 11.08 10.24
N VAL A 50 -46.98 10.21 9.69
CA VAL A 50 -47.14 9.60 8.36
C VAL A 50 -47.43 8.10 8.45
N LYS A 51 -47.89 7.63 9.61
CA LYS A 51 -48.15 6.21 9.90
C LYS A 51 -48.96 5.50 8.81
N LYS A 52 -49.95 6.18 8.18
CA LYS A 52 -50.79 5.61 7.15
C LYS A 52 -50.03 5.24 5.87
N HIS A 53 -48.99 5.99 5.52
CA HIS A 53 -48.15 5.79 4.32
C HIS A 53 -46.78 5.25 4.60
N LEU A 54 -46.50 4.89 5.88
CA LEU A 54 -45.17 4.42 6.31
C LEU A 54 -44.75 3.17 5.54
N HIS A 55 -45.68 2.26 5.28
CA HIS A 55 -45.43 1.04 4.52
C HIS A 55 -44.94 1.34 3.09
N GLU A 56 -45.62 2.27 2.39
CA GLU A 56 -45.28 2.69 1.03
C GLU A 56 -43.88 3.33 0.99
N VAL A 57 -43.57 4.21 1.95
CA VAL A 57 -42.25 4.85 2.05
C VAL A 57 -41.15 3.82 2.32
N LEU A 58 -41.38 2.86 3.21
CA LEU A 58 -40.42 1.80 3.51
C LEU A 58 -40.19 0.88 2.31
N VAL A 59 -41.24 0.55 1.54
CA VAL A 59 -41.10 -0.26 0.32
C VAL A 59 -40.27 0.48 -0.72
N ILE A 60 -40.55 1.77 -0.95
CA ILE A 60 -39.76 2.59 -1.88
C ILE A 60 -38.29 2.66 -1.46
N ALA A 61 -38.04 2.90 -0.17
CA ALA A 61 -36.70 2.94 0.36
C ALA A 61 -35.97 1.58 0.22
N ALA A 62 -36.66 0.48 0.48
CA ALA A 62 -36.11 -0.87 0.31
C ALA A 62 -35.76 -1.17 -1.16
N VAL A 63 -36.65 -0.82 -2.09
CA VAL A 63 -36.41 -0.97 -3.54
C VAL A 63 -35.20 -0.13 -3.97
N ALA A 64 -35.11 1.12 -3.50
CA ALA A 64 -33.98 1.99 -3.81
C ALA A 64 -32.66 1.38 -3.27
N LEU A 65 -32.64 0.86 -2.04
CA LEU A 65 -31.46 0.20 -1.46
C LEU A 65 -31.06 -1.05 -2.25
N VAL A 66 -32.01 -1.88 -2.65
CA VAL A 66 -31.74 -3.06 -3.48
C VAL A 66 -31.16 -2.66 -4.84
N ALA A 67 -31.73 -1.66 -5.49
CA ALA A 67 -31.23 -1.15 -6.77
C ALA A 67 -29.81 -0.59 -6.64
N MET A 68 -29.52 0.21 -5.63
CA MET A 68 -28.19 0.74 -5.35
C MET A 68 -27.19 -0.41 -5.06
N SER A 69 -27.61 -1.40 -4.29
CA SER A 69 -26.77 -2.58 -3.98
C SER A 69 -26.47 -3.38 -5.24
N ALA A 70 -27.42 -3.56 -6.13
CA ALA A 70 -27.22 -4.26 -7.40
C ALA A 70 -26.20 -3.51 -8.30
N VAL A 71 -26.30 -2.20 -8.41
CA VAL A 71 -25.33 -1.37 -9.16
C VAL A 71 -23.94 -1.49 -8.54
N ASN A 72 -23.84 -1.43 -7.21
CA ASN A 72 -22.57 -1.58 -6.51
C ASN A 72 -21.94 -2.98 -6.72
N ILE A 73 -22.74 -4.04 -6.68
CA ILE A 73 -22.27 -5.42 -6.93
C ILE A 73 -21.70 -5.54 -8.35
N VAL A 74 -22.37 -4.96 -9.34
CA VAL A 74 -21.89 -4.96 -10.73
C VAL A 74 -20.57 -4.20 -10.83
N GLY A 75 -20.48 -3.02 -10.23
CA GLY A 75 -19.25 -2.22 -10.17
C GLY A 75 -18.09 -2.96 -9.51
N ILE A 76 -18.34 -3.57 -8.34
CA ILE A 76 -17.33 -4.36 -7.61
C ILE A 76 -16.88 -5.56 -8.47
N ARG A 77 -17.80 -6.30 -9.11
CA ARG A 77 -17.44 -7.41 -10.00
C ARG A 77 -16.60 -6.96 -11.18
N SER A 78 -16.94 -5.83 -11.80
CA SER A 78 -16.14 -5.26 -12.88
C SER A 78 -14.72 -4.95 -12.42
N SER A 79 -14.57 -4.24 -11.29
CA SER A 79 -13.27 -3.91 -10.72
C SER A 79 -12.46 -5.15 -10.30
N VAL A 80 -13.11 -6.16 -9.72
CA VAL A 80 -12.45 -7.43 -9.36
C VAL A 80 -11.96 -8.17 -10.61
N ASN A 81 -12.78 -8.21 -11.67
CA ASN A 81 -12.38 -8.84 -12.93
C ASN A 81 -11.23 -8.08 -13.60
N GLU A 82 -11.24 -6.75 -13.55
CA GLU A 82 -10.16 -5.92 -14.08
C GLU A 82 -8.85 -6.19 -13.34
N VAL A 83 -8.86 -6.16 -12.01
CA VAL A 83 -7.69 -6.49 -11.17
C VAL A 83 -7.24 -7.94 -11.41
N LYS A 84 -8.18 -8.87 -11.55
CA LYS A 84 -7.85 -10.28 -11.84
C LYS A 84 -7.19 -10.43 -13.21
N ASN A 85 -7.73 -9.80 -14.23
CA ASN A 85 -7.15 -9.83 -15.58
C ASN A 85 -5.76 -9.17 -15.61
N GLN A 86 -5.58 -8.04 -14.93
CA GLN A 86 -4.28 -7.41 -14.76
C GLN A 86 -3.31 -8.32 -13.98
N SER A 87 -3.78 -8.96 -12.90
CA SER A 87 -2.97 -9.89 -12.12
C SER A 87 -2.62 -11.15 -12.91
N GLU A 88 -3.52 -11.69 -13.72
CA GLU A 88 -3.24 -12.86 -14.57
C GLU A 88 -2.28 -12.51 -15.70
N SER A 89 -2.37 -11.34 -16.30
CA SER A 89 -1.42 -10.88 -17.32
C SER A 89 -0.04 -10.58 -16.74
N THR A 90 0.03 -10.03 -15.53
CA THR A 90 1.30 -9.74 -14.81
C THR A 90 1.86 -10.95 -14.05
N GLN A 91 1.02 -11.93 -13.66
CA GLN A 91 1.48 -13.14 -12.95
C GLN A 91 2.09 -14.20 -13.87
N THR A 92 1.85 -14.15 -15.17
CA THR A 92 2.35 -15.17 -16.12
C THR A 92 3.85 -15.00 -16.40
N GLU A 93 4.41 -13.81 -16.26
CA GLU A 93 5.82 -13.60 -16.47
C GLU A 93 6.59 -13.57 -15.16
N THR A 94 7.53 -14.50 -15.02
CA THR A 94 8.52 -14.43 -13.95
C THR A 94 9.48 -13.29 -14.28
N PRO A 95 9.72 -12.34 -13.36
CA PRO A 95 10.67 -11.28 -13.61
C PRO A 95 12.03 -11.88 -13.97
N GLN A 96 12.65 -11.33 -14.98
CA GLN A 96 13.98 -11.75 -15.40
C GLN A 96 14.89 -10.52 -15.49
N PHE A 97 15.83 -10.43 -14.57
CA PHE A 97 16.89 -9.44 -14.64
C PHE A 97 17.98 -9.95 -15.58
N THR A 98 18.33 -9.15 -16.56
CA THR A 98 19.40 -9.48 -17.51
C THR A 98 20.63 -8.64 -17.18
N LEU A 99 21.69 -9.25 -16.70
CA LEU A 99 22.95 -8.57 -16.43
C LEU A 99 23.96 -8.83 -17.55
N SER A 100 24.67 -7.79 -17.97
CA SER A 100 25.76 -7.92 -18.93
C SER A 100 27.03 -8.45 -18.27
N LYS A 101 27.67 -9.43 -18.92
CA LYS A 101 28.99 -9.93 -18.49
C LYS A 101 30.12 -8.99 -18.86
N THR A 102 29.97 -8.22 -19.93
CA THR A 102 31.02 -7.38 -20.51
C THR A 102 30.70 -5.91 -20.55
N GLY A 103 29.42 -5.55 -20.45
CA GLY A 103 28.94 -4.19 -20.37
C GLY A 103 28.83 -3.67 -18.94
N GLN A 104 28.35 -2.46 -18.82
CA GLN A 104 28.08 -1.82 -17.54
C GLN A 104 26.69 -2.23 -17.04
N ASN A 105 26.59 -2.63 -15.79
CA ASN A 105 25.33 -2.89 -15.11
C ASN A 105 25.10 -1.80 -14.05
N VAL A 106 23.85 -1.34 -13.94
CA VAL A 106 23.41 -0.43 -12.89
C VAL A 106 22.26 -1.10 -12.14
N VAL A 107 22.45 -1.39 -10.87
CA VAL A 107 21.43 -2.02 -10.03
C VAL A 107 21.04 -1.05 -8.93
N VAL A 108 19.77 -0.65 -8.91
CA VAL A 108 19.19 0.22 -7.89
C VAL A 108 18.28 -0.62 -6.99
N LEU A 109 18.67 -0.77 -5.73
CA LEU A 109 17.89 -1.46 -4.71
C LEU A 109 17.36 -0.43 -3.72
N MET A 110 16.05 -0.21 -3.73
CA MET A 110 15.39 0.57 -2.69
C MET A 110 15.03 -0.33 -1.53
N MET A 111 15.65 -0.11 -0.39
CA MET A 111 15.37 -0.83 0.85
C MET A 111 14.55 0.07 1.78
N ASP A 112 13.27 -0.23 1.95
CA ASP A 112 12.41 0.49 2.88
C ASP A 112 12.97 0.36 4.31
N ARG A 113 13.02 1.47 5.04
CA ARG A 113 13.59 1.57 6.39
C ARG A 113 15.06 1.14 6.52
N GLY A 114 15.80 1.08 5.43
CA GLY A 114 17.25 0.83 5.39
C GLY A 114 18.06 2.01 5.90
N MET A 115 18.03 2.26 7.21
CA MET A 115 18.69 3.42 7.81
C MET A 115 20.21 3.22 7.93
N ALA A 116 20.98 4.20 7.44
CA ALA A 116 22.44 4.21 7.56
C ALA A 116 22.94 4.07 9.01
N ALA A 117 22.16 4.49 10.00
CA ALA A 117 22.48 4.37 11.41
C ALA A 117 22.62 2.91 11.88
N TYR A 118 22.08 1.92 11.18
CA TYR A 118 22.24 0.51 11.52
C TYR A 118 23.60 -0.07 11.07
N ILE A 119 24.25 0.53 10.08
CA ILE A 119 25.50 0.00 9.50
C ILE A 119 26.60 -0.23 10.53
N PRO A 120 26.89 0.71 11.46
CA PRO A 120 27.92 0.47 12.48
C PRO A 120 27.62 -0.71 13.40
N TYR A 121 26.34 -0.89 13.77
CA TYR A 121 25.90 -2.02 14.60
C TYR A 121 26.06 -3.35 13.87
N ILE A 122 25.64 -3.41 12.60
CA ILE A 122 25.78 -4.61 11.76
C ILE A 122 27.24 -5.00 11.59
N PHE A 123 28.12 -4.07 11.29
CA PHE A 123 29.54 -4.34 11.11
C PHE A 123 30.27 -4.63 12.43
N ASN A 124 29.77 -4.14 13.56
CA ASN A 124 30.30 -4.53 14.86
C ASN A 124 29.91 -5.99 15.21
N GLU A 125 28.69 -6.39 14.88
CA GLU A 125 28.22 -7.76 15.10
C GLU A 125 28.83 -8.77 14.10
N LYS A 126 29.00 -8.34 12.83
CA LYS A 126 29.47 -9.17 11.72
C LYS A 126 30.59 -8.47 10.93
N PRO A 127 31.81 -8.38 11.49
CA PRO A 127 32.93 -7.64 10.87
C PRO A 127 33.35 -8.18 9.50
N GLU A 128 33.12 -9.45 9.22
CA GLU A 128 33.39 -10.09 7.93
C GLU A 128 32.63 -9.51 6.77
N LEU A 129 31.46 -8.92 7.03
CA LEU A 129 30.64 -8.29 5.99
C LEU A 129 31.34 -7.08 5.36
N GLN A 130 32.19 -6.37 6.08
CA GLN A 130 32.92 -5.22 5.53
C GLN A 130 33.74 -5.60 4.28
N LYS A 131 34.27 -6.82 4.22
CA LYS A 131 35.00 -7.31 3.05
C LYS A 131 34.08 -7.57 1.86
N GLN A 132 32.83 -8.00 2.12
CA GLN A 132 31.84 -8.27 1.09
C GLN A 132 31.31 -6.97 0.45
N PHE A 133 31.33 -5.87 1.21
CA PHE A 133 30.97 -4.53 0.73
C PHE A 133 32.18 -3.72 0.22
N SER A 134 33.28 -4.39 -0.14
CA SER A 134 34.42 -3.73 -0.77
C SER A 134 33.99 -3.03 -2.07
N GLY A 135 34.32 -1.75 -2.20
CA GLY A 135 33.90 -0.92 -3.34
C GLY A 135 32.61 -0.13 -3.15
N PHE A 136 31.84 -0.38 -2.09
CA PHE A 136 30.68 0.45 -1.73
C PHE A 136 31.11 1.74 -1.01
N THR A 137 30.39 2.81 -1.27
CA THR A 137 30.52 4.08 -0.53
C THR A 137 29.34 4.24 0.39
N ASN A 138 29.59 4.42 1.69
CA ASN A 138 28.55 4.73 2.67
C ASN A 138 28.36 6.25 2.82
N TYR A 139 27.18 6.75 2.49
CA TYR A 139 26.79 8.14 2.70
C TYR A 139 26.07 8.30 4.03
N ALA A 140 26.81 8.35 5.14
CA ALA A 140 26.27 8.36 6.49
C ALA A 140 25.38 9.56 6.83
N ASN A 141 25.54 10.69 6.11
CA ASN A 141 24.76 11.92 6.31
C ASN A 141 23.56 12.05 5.37
N THR A 142 23.02 10.94 4.90
CA THR A 142 21.84 10.94 4.03
C THR A 142 20.57 10.96 4.86
N ILE A 143 19.65 11.86 4.48
CA ILE A 143 18.31 11.96 5.09
C ILE A 143 17.24 11.89 4.00
N SER A 144 16.07 11.38 4.35
CA SER A 144 14.90 11.40 3.46
C SER A 144 14.23 12.78 3.48
N PHE A 145 13.70 13.23 2.34
CA PHE A 145 12.87 14.43 2.23
C PHE A 145 11.45 14.23 2.79
N GLY A 146 11.04 13.01 3.13
CA GLY A 146 9.73 12.72 3.67
C GLY A 146 9.76 11.72 4.80
N GLY A 147 8.80 11.81 5.72
CA GLY A 147 8.64 10.91 6.86
C GLY A 147 8.00 9.55 6.50
N SER A 148 7.54 9.39 5.28
CA SER A 148 7.03 8.12 4.75
C SER A 148 7.50 7.90 3.31
N THR A 149 7.49 6.65 2.88
CA THR A 149 8.00 6.22 1.58
C THR A 149 7.35 6.94 0.41
N ILE A 150 6.04 7.18 0.48
CA ILE A 150 5.30 7.87 -0.60
C ILE A 150 5.75 9.33 -0.79
N PHE A 151 6.26 9.98 0.25
CA PHE A 151 6.78 11.36 0.18
C PHE A 151 8.28 11.42 -0.09
N GLY A 152 9.03 10.38 0.30
CA GLY A 152 10.48 10.31 0.11
C GLY A 152 10.90 9.76 -1.25
N SER A 153 10.19 8.77 -1.78
CA SER A 153 10.56 8.10 -3.01
C SER A 153 10.60 8.99 -4.26
N PRO A 154 9.72 9.98 -4.47
CA PRO A 154 9.80 10.83 -5.65
C PRO A 154 11.16 11.52 -5.79
N ALA A 155 11.72 12.04 -4.70
CA ALA A 155 13.03 12.70 -4.72
C ALA A 155 14.20 11.72 -4.95
N ILE A 156 14.06 10.45 -4.56
CA ILE A 156 15.06 9.41 -4.81
C ILE A 156 15.15 9.10 -6.32
N PHE A 157 14.01 8.94 -6.98
CA PHE A 157 13.95 8.54 -8.40
C PHE A 157 14.00 9.71 -9.37
N GLY A 158 13.39 10.84 -9.00
CA GLY A 158 13.24 12.02 -9.86
C GLY A 158 14.20 13.16 -9.55
N GLY A 159 14.89 13.14 -8.40
CA GLY A 159 15.80 14.19 -7.98
C GLY A 159 15.12 15.36 -7.27
N TYR A 160 15.83 16.50 -7.18
CA TYR A 160 15.42 17.66 -6.38
C TYR A 160 14.06 18.24 -6.79
N GLU A 161 13.75 18.26 -8.07
CA GLU A 161 12.49 18.80 -8.63
C GLU A 161 11.24 18.04 -8.11
N TYR A 162 11.46 16.85 -7.53
CA TYR A 162 10.40 16.01 -6.97
C TYR A 162 10.46 15.92 -5.44
N THR A 163 11.16 16.85 -4.78
CA THR A 163 11.03 17.01 -3.34
C THR A 163 9.61 17.49 -2.99
N PRO A 164 9.11 17.23 -1.78
CA PRO A 164 7.76 17.66 -1.39
C PRO A 164 7.51 19.16 -1.58
N LEU A 165 8.53 19.99 -1.37
CA LEU A 165 8.43 21.43 -1.56
C LEU A 165 8.20 21.78 -3.03
N GLU A 166 9.04 21.26 -3.94
CA GLU A 166 8.94 21.53 -5.37
C GLU A 166 7.65 20.95 -5.97
N MET A 167 7.25 19.76 -5.55
CA MET A 167 5.97 19.17 -5.97
C MET A 167 4.77 20.03 -5.51
N ASN A 168 4.83 20.65 -4.34
CA ASN A 168 3.78 21.57 -3.88
C ASN A 168 3.70 22.85 -4.71
N ASN A 169 4.82 23.35 -5.24
CA ASN A 169 4.84 24.51 -6.14
C ASN A 169 4.07 24.25 -7.45
N ARG A 170 3.93 22.98 -7.86
CA ARG A 170 3.15 22.53 -9.01
C ARG A 170 1.69 22.23 -8.61
N SER A 171 1.00 23.18 -8.00
CA SER A 171 -0.31 23.00 -7.34
C SER A 171 -1.47 22.67 -8.29
N SER A 172 -1.34 22.94 -9.60
CA SER A 172 -2.35 22.61 -10.63
C SER A 172 -2.37 21.13 -11.02
N GLU A 173 -1.32 20.38 -10.68
CA GLU A 173 -1.18 18.98 -11.02
C GLU A 173 -1.52 18.08 -9.83
N SER A 174 -2.09 16.91 -10.12
CA SER A 174 -2.39 15.93 -9.06
C SER A 174 -1.09 15.35 -8.47
N LEU A 175 -1.13 14.98 -7.18
CA LEU A 175 0.01 14.31 -6.54
C LEU A 175 0.36 12.99 -7.23
N GLY A 176 -0.65 12.23 -7.66
CA GLY A 176 -0.44 10.97 -8.39
C GLY A 176 0.29 11.18 -9.70
N SER A 177 -0.06 12.23 -10.48
CA SER A 177 0.63 12.54 -11.73
C SER A 177 2.10 12.86 -11.50
N LYS A 178 2.39 13.76 -10.55
CA LYS A 178 3.77 14.15 -10.20
C LYS A 178 4.60 13.00 -9.65
N HIS A 179 3.97 12.13 -8.86
CA HIS A 179 4.61 10.94 -8.31
C HIS A 179 4.99 9.96 -9.43
N ASN A 180 4.07 9.68 -10.34
CA ASN A 180 4.31 8.80 -11.49
C ASN A 180 5.40 9.37 -12.42
N GLU A 181 5.41 10.69 -12.62
CA GLU A 181 6.46 11.39 -13.38
C GLU A 181 7.83 11.17 -12.72
N ALA A 182 7.94 11.36 -11.41
CA ALA A 182 9.18 11.13 -10.66
C ALA A 182 9.71 9.70 -10.81
N LEU A 183 8.83 8.70 -10.71
CA LEU A 183 9.22 7.28 -10.85
C LEU A 183 9.76 6.94 -12.23
N ARG A 184 9.33 7.65 -13.27
CA ARG A 184 9.78 7.44 -14.66
C ARG A 184 11.13 8.08 -14.97
N VAL A 185 11.55 9.12 -14.23
CA VAL A 185 12.76 9.89 -14.59
C VAL A 185 13.98 9.00 -14.75
N MET A 186 14.29 8.19 -13.75
CA MET A 186 15.49 7.35 -13.77
C MET A 186 15.39 6.22 -14.81
N PRO A 187 14.34 5.40 -14.87
CA PRO A 187 14.21 4.34 -15.87
C PRO A 187 14.27 4.87 -17.31
N VAL A 188 13.54 5.93 -17.62
CA VAL A 188 13.52 6.53 -18.96
C VAL A 188 14.88 7.11 -19.34
N LEU A 189 15.58 7.74 -18.38
CA LEU A 189 16.93 8.25 -18.64
C LEU A 189 17.89 7.12 -19.02
N PHE A 190 17.84 5.98 -18.36
CA PHE A 190 18.69 4.84 -18.69
C PHE A 190 18.31 4.21 -20.04
N GLU A 191 17.01 4.03 -20.30
CA GLU A 191 16.51 3.52 -21.57
C GLU A 191 16.99 4.38 -22.75
N GLN A 192 16.82 5.71 -22.66
CA GLN A 192 17.29 6.65 -23.68
C GLN A 192 18.81 6.65 -23.89
N ASN A 193 19.57 6.15 -22.92
CA ASN A 193 21.01 5.96 -23.03
C ASN A 193 21.42 4.53 -23.45
N GLY A 194 20.46 3.74 -23.93
CA GLY A 194 20.70 2.42 -24.53
C GLY A 194 20.92 1.31 -23.52
N TYR A 195 20.36 1.44 -22.30
CA TYR A 195 20.31 0.36 -21.34
C TYR A 195 19.06 -0.48 -21.58
N ASP A 196 19.14 -1.77 -21.30
CA ASP A 196 18.01 -2.68 -21.16
C ASP A 196 17.47 -2.52 -19.72
N VAL A 197 16.30 -1.89 -19.59
CA VAL A 197 15.80 -1.41 -18.32
C VAL A 197 14.71 -2.34 -17.78
N THR A 198 14.90 -2.79 -16.55
CA THR A 198 13.89 -3.55 -15.81
C THR A 198 13.49 -2.83 -14.52
N VAL A 199 12.21 -2.63 -14.32
CA VAL A 199 11.64 -2.02 -13.11
C VAL A 199 10.76 -3.04 -12.38
N CYS A 200 11.05 -3.26 -11.10
CA CYS A 200 10.25 -4.13 -10.25
C CYS A 200 9.67 -3.37 -9.07
N ASP A 201 8.38 -3.62 -8.80
CA ASP A 201 7.66 -3.07 -7.66
C ASP A 201 7.87 -1.55 -7.48
N PRO A 202 7.64 -0.71 -8.52
CA PRO A 202 7.86 0.73 -8.41
C PRO A 202 6.98 1.31 -7.30
N THR A 203 7.62 1.96 -6.34
CA THR A 203 7.01 2.36 -5.07
C THR A 203 5.81 3.28 -5.27
N TYR A 204 4.62 2.82 -4.89
CA TYR A 204 3.35 3.57 -5.00
C TYR A 204 3.02 4.06 -6.42
N ALA A 205 3.49 3.38 -7.47
CA ALA A 205 3.11 3.71 -8.84
C ALA A 205 1.57 3.74 -8.98
N GLY A 206 1.05 4.72 -9.72
CA GLY A 206 -0.39 5.01 -9.75
C GLY A 206 -0.92 5.65 -8.46
N TYR A 207 -0.04 6.03 -7.53
CA TYR A 207 -0.39 6.54 -6.20
C TYR A 207 -1.24 5.56 -5.39
N GLN A 208 -0.94 4.26 -5.51
CA GLN A 208 -1.66 3.17 -4.85
C GLN A 208 -0.71 2.13 -4.25
N TRP A 209 -1.23 1.30 -3.32
CA TRP A 209 -0.45 0.32 -2.58
C TRP A 209 0.10 -0.81 -3.45
N ILE A 210 -0.72 -1.33 -4.37
CA ILE A 210 -0.25 -2.26 -5.40
C ILE A 210 0.18 -1.39 -6.57
N PRO A 211 1.45 -1.43 -6.97
CA PRO A 211 1.95 -0.57 -8.03
C PRO A 211 1.19 -0.74 -9.34
N ASP A 212 0.81 0.36 -9.94
CA ASP A 212 0.21 0.39 -11.27
C ASP A 212 1.32 0.50 -12.33
N LEU A 213 1.59 -0.59 -13.01
CA LEU A 213 2.64 -0.64 -14.02
C LEU A 213 2.29 0.12 -15.30
N SER A 214 1.01 0.45 -15.51
CA SER A 214 0.56 1.21 -16.70
C SER A 214 1.20 2.58 -16.82
N ILE A 215 1.81 3.09 -15.76
CA ILE A 215 2.61 4.33 -15.82
C ILE A 215 3.78 4.25 -16.80
N TYR A 216 4.17 3.04 -17.21
CA TYR A 216 5.26 2.79 -18.18
C TYR A 216 4.75 2.37 -19.55
N ASP A 217 3.44 2.34 -19.83
CA ASP A 217 2.87 1.90 -21.13
C ASP A 217 3.37 2.70 -22.32
N ASP A 218 3.74 3.96 -22.11
CA ASP A 218 4.35 4.82 -23.15
C ASP A 218 5.83 4.45 -23.43
N TYR A 219 6.43 3.53 -22.68
CA TYR A 219 7.82 3.12 -22.74
C TYR A 219 7.94 1.60 -22.91
N PRO A 220 7.61 1.05 -24.08
CA PRO A 220 7.51 -0.39 -24.30
C PRO A 220 8.84 -1.16 -24.15
N ASP A 221 9.96 -0.46 -24.19
CA ASP A 221 11.30 -1.04 -24.03
C ASP A 221 11.71 -1.12 -22.53
N ILE A 222 10.89 -0.60 -21.61
CA ILE A 222 11.08 -0.76 -20.17
C ILE A 222 10.28 -1.99 -19.70
N HIS A 223 10.99 -3.02 -19.27
CA HIS A 223 10.38 -4.23 -18.74
C HIS A 223 9.89 -4.00 -17.29
N THR A 224 8.61 -4.24 -17.03
CA THR A 224 8.01 -3.97 -15.72
C THR A 224 7.44 -5.23 -15.09
N TYR A 225 7.67 -5.41 -13.78
CA TYR A 225 7.20 -6.59 -13.05
C TYR A 225 6.69 -6.25 -11.65
N ILE A 226 5.75 -7.06 -11.17
CA ILE A 226 5.36 -7.14 -9.76
C ILE A 226 5.93 -8.43 -9.19
N THR A 227 6.82 -8.33 -8.21
CA THR A 227 7.38 -9.50 -7.52
C THR A 227 6.61 -9.85 -6.25
N LYS A 228 5.82 -8.90 -5.75
CA LYS A 228 5.02 -9.05 -4.53
C LYS A 228 4.11 -10.28 -4.60
N GLY A 229 4.22 -11.14 -3.61
CA GLY A 229 3.43 -12.37 -3.51
C GLY A 229 3.88 -13.53 -4.41
N LYS A 230 4.87 -13.37 -5.29
CA LYS A 230 5.34 -14.45 -6.20
C LYS A 230 6.14 -15.53 -5.50
N PHE A 231 6.90 -15.17 -4.48
CA PHE A 231 7.78 -16.09 -3.73
C PHE A 231 7.27 -16.36 -2.31
N THR A 232 6.00 -16.07 -2.04
CA THR A 232 5.40 -16.24 -0.71
C THR A 232 5.10 -17.70 -0.43
N ASP A 233 5.42 -18.19 0.76
CA ASP A 233 5.03 -19.53 1.24
C ASP A 233 3.49 -19.65 1.26
N THR A 234 2.99 -20.85 0.91
CA THR A 234 1.55 -21.14 0.91
C THR A 234 0.88 -20.98 2.27
N ARG A 235 1.63 -21.18 3.38
CA ARG A 235 1.14 -20.96 4.74
C ARG A 235 0.92 -19.47 5.01
N SER A 236 1.90 -18.66 4.70
CA SER A 236 1.80 -17.20 4.84
C SER A 236 0.65 -16.63 4.00
N LYS A 237 0.40 -17.21 2.82
CA LYS A 237 -0.72 -16.80 1.97
C LYS A 237 -2.08 -17.11 2.60
N LYS A 238 -2.23 -18.26 3.26
CA LYS A 238 -3.48 -18.62 3.95
C LYS A 238 -3.77 -17.69 5.12
N GLU A 239 -2.77 -17.46 5.97
CA GLU A 239 -2.87 -16.53 7.11
C GLU A 239 -3.22 -15.13 6.62
N LEU A 240 -2.58 -14.65 5.56
CA LEU A 240 -2.87 -13.34 4.96
C LEU A 240 -4.32 -13.23 4.45
N ILE A 241 -4.88 -14.29 3.85
CA ILE A 241 -6.27 -14.30 3.39
C ILE A 241 -7.24 -14.25 4.57
N GLU A 242 -6.97 -15.01 5.63
CA GLU A 242 -7.81 -15.03 6.84
C GLU A 242 -7.82 -13.67 7.52
N ASP A 243 -6.65 -13.05 7.69
CA ASP A 243 -6.49 -11.73 8.27
C ASP A 243 -7.14 -10.63 7.43
N ASN A 244 -6.93 -10.65 6.13
CA ASN A 244 -7.54 -9.68 5.24
C ASN A 244 -9.06 -9.83 5.21
N SER A 245 -9.60 -11.03 5.25
CA SER A 245 -11.04 -11.28 5.29
C SER A 245 -11.66 -10.70 6.56
N ARG A 246 -11.01 -10.88 7.70
CA ARG A 246 -11.43 -10.30 8.96
C ARG A 246 -11.30 -8.78 8.98
N ASN A 247 -10.16 -8.26 8.55
CA ASN A 247 -9.94 -6.81 8.46
C ASN A 247 -10.97 -6.15 7.56
N PHE A 248 -11.32 -6.78 6.45
CA PHE A 248 -12.36 -6.31 5.54
C PHE A 248 -13.75 -6.27 6.21
N PHE A 249 -14.10 -7.29 6.99
CA PHE A 249 -15.34 -7.30 7.74
C PHE A 249 -15.38 -6.17 8.78
N CYS A 250 -14.33 -6.02 9.58
CA CYS A 250 -14.25 -4.96 10.58
C CYS A 250 -14.23 -3.56 9.93
N TYR A 251 -13.58 -3.41 8.80
CA TYR A 251 -13.56 -2.19 8.01
C TYR A 251 -14.97 -1.83 7.50
N ALA A 252 -15.68 -2.82 6.94
CA ALA A 252 -17.05 -2.62 6.47
C ALA A 252 -17.98 -2.24 7.63
N LEU A 253 -17.85 -2.91 8.77
CA LEU A 253 -18.59 -2.58 9.98
C LEU A 253 -18.29 -1.15 10.45
N MET A 254 -17.01 -0.76 10.52
CA MET A 254 -16.59 0.59 10.87
C MET A 254 -17.25 1.64 9.97
N LYS A 255 -17.32 1.39 8.67
CA LYS A 255 -17.95 2.32 7.70
C LYS A 255 -19.43 2.55 7.93
N THR A 256 -20.13 1.61 8.54
CA THR A 256 -21.57 1.72 8.85
C THR A 256 -21.86 2.28 10.23
N MET A 257 -20.87 2.31 11.12
CA MET A 257 -21.03 2.77 12.50
C MET A 257 -20.92 4.30 12.63
N PRO A 258 -21.43 4.88 13.72
CA PRO A 258 -21.19 6.28 14.08
C PRO A 258 -19.70 6.58 14.27
N LEU A 259 -19.34 7.84 14.01
CA LEU A 259 -17.93 8.29 13.96
C LEU A 259 -17.13 7.98 15.24
N PHE A 260 -17.77 8.04 16.40
CA PHE A 260 -17.11 7.76 17.70
C PHE A 260 -16.71 6.28 17.86
N LEU A 261 -17.31 5.35 17.09
CA LEU A 261 -16.93 3.93 17.07
C LEU A 261 -15.86 3.60 16.03
N HIS A 262 -15.55 4.51 15.10
CA HIS A 262 -14.56 4.24 14.07
C HIS A 262 -13.18 3.96 14.65
N SER A 263 -12.69 4.82 15.55
CA SER A 263 -11.37 4.66 16.15
C SER A 263 -11.23 3.38 16.98
N PRO A 264 -12.18 3.01 17.86
CA PRO A 264 -12.15 1.72 18.58
C PRO A 264 -12.20 0.51 17.65
N LEU A 265 -13.02 0.54 16.58
CA LEU A 265 -13.11 -0.58 15.64
C LEU A 265 -11.86 -0.71 14.77
N TYR A 266 -11.30 0.42 14.35
CA TYR A 266 -10.08 0.46 13.56
C TYR A 266 -8.85 0.05 14.37
N ASN A 267 -8.77 0.49 15.64
CA ASN A 267 -7.70 0.19 16.58
C ASN A 267 -6.28 0.33 15.99
N GLY A 268 -6.00 1.45 15.35
CA GLY A 268 -4.70 1.69 14.71
C GLY A 268 -4.40 0.82 13.49
N GLY A 269 -5.42 0.17 12.93
CA GLY A 269 -5.33 -0.76 11.81
C GLY A 269 -5.23 -2.22 12.22
N ASP A 270 -5.33 -2.51 13.51
CA ASP A 270 -5.27 -3.89 14.02
C ASP A 270 -6.64 -4.57 14.03
N TYR A 271 -7.74 -3.80 13.91
CA TYR A 271 -9.11 -4.33 13.85
C TYR A 271 -9.43 -5.35 14.94
N ASN A 272 -9.01 -5.05 16.17
CA ASN A 272 -9.17 -5.94 17.35
C ASN A 272 -8.51 -7.33 17.20
N HIS A 273 -7.43 -7.42 16.43
CA HIS A 273 -6.58 -8.59 16.49
C HIS A 273 -6.07 -8.78 17.92
N ALA A 274 -6.07 -10.04 18.38
CA ALA A 274 -5.28 -10.39 19.54
C ALA A 274 -3.82 -10.10 19.21
N SER A 275 -3.18 -9.28 20.03
CA SER A 275 -1.78 -8.97 19.83
C SER A 275 -0.93 -10.20 20.19
N VAL A 276 0.00 -10.54 19.32
CA VAL A 276 1.06 -11.50 19.61
C VAL A 276 2.24 -10.69 20.11
N ALA A 277 2.70 -10.91 21.33
CA ALA A 277 3.90 -10.28 21.84
C ALA A 277 5.15 -10.80 21.12
N GLU A 278 6.27 -10.08 21.20
CA GLU A 278 7.54 -10.47 20.57
C GLU A 278 8.02 -11.88 21.00
N ASP A 279 7.59 -12.36 22.15
CA ASP A 279 7.88 -13.70 22.67
C ASP A 279 6.89 -14.79 22.17
N GLY A 280 5.98 -14.44 21.28
CA GLY A 280 4.94 -15.36 20.76
C GLY A 280 3.73 -15.54 21.68
N SER A 281 3.65 -14.82 22.80
CA SER A 281 2.49 -14.85 23.68
C SER A 281 1.38 -13.93 23.16
N THR A 282 0.12 -14.37 23.30
CA THR A 282 -1.05 -13.53 23.03
C THR A 282 -1.29 -12.57 24.19
N THR A 283 -1.26 -11.28 23.92
CA THR A 283 -1.61 -10.25 24.91
C THR A 283 -3.06 -9.81 24.78
N ALA A 284 -3.65 -9.38 25.87
CA ALA A 284 -5.04 -8.90 25.91
C ALA A 284 -5.24 -7.70 24.96
N ALA A 285 -6.45 -7.58 24.40
CA ALA A 285 -6.85 -6.51 23.49
C ALA A 285 -6.42 -5.12 24.01
N GLY A 286 -5.61 -4.41 23.22
CA GLY A 286 -5.16 -3.05 23.55
C GLY A 286 -3.65 -2.80 23.48
N GLN A 287 -2.81 -3.83 23.42
CA GLN A 287 -1.39 -3.64 23.13
C GLN A 287 -1.13 -3.64 21.63
N LYS A 288 -0.39 -2.63 21.16
CA LYS A 288 0.02 -2.52 19.75
C LYS A 288 0.83 -3.73 19.35
N VAL A 289 0.28 -4.54 18.46
CA VAL A 289 1.12 -5.44 17.67
C VAL A 289 1.53 -4.74 16.41
N THR A 290 2.79 -4.60 16.28
CA THR A 290 3.41 -4.04 15.08
C THR A 290 3.75 -5.15 14.09
N GLY A 291 2.79 -5.96 13.70
CA GLY A 291 2.98 -6.86 12.58
C GLY A 291 2.25 -8.20 12.66
N LEU A 292 2.03 -8.77 11.49
CA LEU A 292 1.57 -10.12 11.30
C LEU A 292 2.79 -11.05 11.36
N TYR A 293 2.83 -11.94 12.35
CA TYR A 293 3.85 -12.98 12.42
C TYR A 293 3.35 -14.22 11.70
N THR A 294 4.25 -14.89 11.00
CA THR A 294 3.98 -16.23 10.47
C THR A 294 3.85 -17.23 11.63
N SER A 295 3.33 -18.43 11.35
CA SER A 295 3.29 -19.54 12.31
C SER A 295 4.68 -19.93 12.88
N THR A 296 5.74 -19.44 12.29
CA THR A 296 7.14 -19.59 12.74
C THR A 296 7.64 -18.38 13.55
N GLY A 297 6.78 -17.40 13.84
CA GLY A 297 7.16 -16.18 14.55
C GLY A 297 7.86 -15.13 13.69
N LEU A 298 8.03 -15.36 12.39
CA LEU A 298 8.66 -14.40 11.48
C LEU A 298 7.66 -13.37 10.96
N TYR A 299 8.08 -12.13 10.95
CA TYR A 299 7.26 -11.01 10.48
C TYR A 299 6.95 -11.13 8.98
N SER A 300 5.68 -11.31 8.62
CA SER A 300 5.27 -11.59 7.23
C SER A 300 5.62 -10.47 6.25
N ALA A 301 5.54 -9.20 6.69
CA ALA A 301 5.92 -8.06 5.86
C ALA A 301 7.44 -8.01 5.56
N PHE A 302 8.26 -8.62 6.43
CA PHE A 302 9.68 -8.81 6.17
C PHE A 302 9.94 -10.02 5.26
N MET A 303 9.19 -11.10 5.47
CA MET A 303 9.41 -12.35 4.71
C MET A 303 9.11 -12.20 3.22
N GLU A 304 8.14 -11.39 2.85
CA GLU A 304 7.77 -11.18 1.44
C GLU A 304 8.95 -10.62 0.60
N PRO A 305 9.54 -9.46 0.93
CA PRO A 305 10.71 -8.95 0.22
C PRO A 305 11.96 -9.81 0.43
N TYR A 306 12.11 -10.44 1.59
CA TYR A 306 13.23 -11.36 1.86
C TYR A 306 13.21 -12.57 0.92
N ASN A 307 12.04 -13.15 0.66
CA ASN A 307 11.89 -14.25 -0.28
C ASN A 307 12.25 -13.82 -1.71
N VAL A 308 11.93 -12.60 -2.12
CA VAL A 308 12.36 -12.07 -3.41
C VAL A 308 13.89 -12.00 -3.48
N LEU A 309 14.54 -11.45 -2.44
CA LEU A 309 16.01 -11.37 -2.37
C LEU A 309 16.68 -12.75 -2.41
N GLN A 310 16.13 -13.75 -1.71
CA GLN A 310 16.64 -15.12 -1.75
C GLN A 310 16.52 -15.76 -3.13
N ASN A 311 15.54 -15.37 -3.92
CA ASN A 311 15.30 -15.91 -5.26
C ASN A 311 15.94 -15.07 -6.38
N LEU A 312 16.67 -14.00 -6.07
CA LEU A 312 17.31 -13.14 -7.09
C LEU A 312 18.17 -13.92 -8.09
N THR A 313 18.91 -14.92 -7.62
CA THR A 313 19.75 -15.75 -8.50
C THR A 313 18.94 -16.57 -9.51
N GLN A 314 17.71 -16.95 -9.16
CA GLN A 314 16.82 -17.72 -10.04
C GLN A 314 16.19 -16.87 -11.13
N ILE A 315 16.00 -15.57 -10.85
CA ILE A 315 15.41 -14.59 -11.76
C ILE A 315 16.43 -13.69 -12.43
N THR A 316 17.73 -13.98 -12.24
CA THR A 316 18.83 -13.22 -12.86
C THR A 316 19.52 -14.06 -13.91
N LYS A 317 19.65 -13.51 -15.12
CA LYS A 317 20.36 -14.11 -16.24
C LYS A 317 21.57 -13.24 -16.60
N VAL A 318 22.69 -13.85 -16.87
CA VAL A 318 23.89 -13.14 -17.33
C VAL A 318 24.09 -13.38 -18.82
N THR A 319 24.13 -12.30 -19.60
CA THR A 319 24.34 -12.31 -21.05
C THR A 319 25.65 -11.64 -21.43
N LYS A 320 26.08 -11.81 -22.69
CA LYS A 320 27.36 -11.20 -23.15
C LYS A 320 27.20 -9.79 -23.73
N ASP A 321 26.00 -9.40 -24.14
CA ASP A 321 25.85 -8.35 -25.17
C ASP A 321 24.92 -7.19 -24.83
N SER A 322 24.52 -6.97 -23.58
CA SER A 322 23.64 -5.86 -23.22
C SER A 322 24.24 -4.95 -22.14
N ARG A 323 23.75 -3.69 -22.10
CA ARG A 323 23.94 -2.76 -20.97
C ARG A 323 22.69 -2.85 -20.09
N ASN A 324 22.87 -3.14 -18.82
CA ASN A 324 21.76 -3.31 -17.87
C ASN A 324 21.94 -2.44 -16.65
#